data_1d40ec8ff935d0ae24550029de32f2ff
#
_entry.id   1d40ec8ff935d0ae24550029de32f2ff
#
_cell.length_a   1.000
_cell.length_b   1.000
_cell.length_c   1.000
_cell.angle_alpha   90.00
_cell.angle_beta   90.00
_cell.angle_gamma   90.00
#
_symmetry.space_group_name_H-M   'P 1'
#
loop_
_entity.id
_entity.type
_entity.pdbx_description
1 polymer ?
#
loop_
_entity_poly.entity_id
_entity_poly.type
_entity_poly.pdbx_seq_one_letter_code
_entity_poly.pdbx_strand_id
1 'polypeptide(L)'
;MLNKHLSFGLPSNLAVSPEKGDSGLMLAQYAGAARAGENRVLANPASVMSISTSAGQEDFVSMGSVGVVHLLRVLDNLKTVLAIENLCALRALQMTNGKPGYLEGELTQLGRGTAILFSDLNKLLPLPDGDTYLGSEIELVRQWIDGGPFMDFDKNP
;
A
#
# COMPACT_ATOMS: atom_id res chain seq x y z
N MET A 1 -3.16 -9.20 -8.09
CA MET A 1 -2.03 -8.91 -8.98
C MET A 1 -0.80 -9.79 -8.74
N LEU A 2 -0.41 -10.07 -7.50
CA LEU A 2 0.80 -10.88 -7.25
C LEU A 2 0.60 -12.39 -7.45
N ASN A 3 -0.63 -12.89 -7.43
CA ASN A 3 -0.95 -14.29 -7.69
C ASN A 3 -1.11 -14.53 -9.20
N LYS A 4 -0.29 -15.42 -9.75
CA LYS A 4 -0.25 -15.75 -11.19
C LYS A 4 -1.60 -16.19 -11.78
N HIS A 5 -2.48 -16.82 -10.97
CA HIS A 5 -3.80 -17.26 -11.43
C HIS A 5 -4.86 -16.14 -11.40
N LEU A 6 -4.57 -15.02 -10.73
CA LEU A 6 -5.45 -13.87 -10.58
C LEU A 6 -4.82 -12.57 -11.14
N SER A 7 -3.71 -12.69 -11.86
CA SER A 7 -2.95 -11.55 -12.40
C SER A 7 -3.34 -11.18 -13.84
N PHE A 8 -4.32 -11.87 -14.41
CA PHE A 8 -4.77 -11.59 -15.78
C PHE A 8 -3.63 -11.59 -16.82
N GLY A 9 -2.73 -12.57 -16.71
CA GLY A 9 -1.60 -12.72 -17.63
C GLY A 9 -0.33 -11.94 -17.26
N LEU A 10 -0.36 -11.13 -16.21
CA LEU A 10 0.86 -10.51 -15.69
C LEU A 10 1.78 -11.54 -15.03
N PRO A 11 3.09 -11.33 -15.02
CA PRO A 11 4.04 -12.22 -14.36
C PRO A 11 3.74 -12.38 -12.86
N SER A 12 4.08 -13.55 -12.30
CA SER A 12 3.98 -13.76 -10.85
C SER A 12 4.77 -12.68 -10.11
N ASN A 13 4.20 -12.16 -9.04
CA ASN A 13 4.78 -11.09 -8.23
C ASN A 13 5.17 -9.83 -9.02
N LEU A 14 4.67 -9.66 -10.24
CA LEU A 14 5.04 -8.57 -11.16
C LEU A 14 6.56 -8.50 -11.38
N ALA A 15 7.22 -9.66 -11.47
CA ALA A 15 8.63 -9.73 -11.80
C ALA A 15 8.89 -9.24 -13.23
N VAL A 16 9.88 -8.37 -13.42
CA VAL A 16 10.18 -7.77 -14.73
C VAL A 16 10.85 -8.78 -15.65
N SER A 17 11.80 -9.53 -15.12
CA SER A 17 12.58 -10.53 -15.85
C SER A 17 12.56 -11.88 -15.11
N PRO A 18 11.40 -12.57 -15.05
CA PRO A 18 11.27 -13.82 -14.30
C PRO A 18 12.19 -14.92 -14.83
N GLU A 19 12.56 -14.88 -16.10
CA GLU A 19 13.53 -15.81 -16.72
C GLU A 19 14.96 -15.63 -16.21
N LYS A 20 15.28 -14.46 -15.64
CA LYS A 20 16.57 -14.16 -14.99
C LYS A 20 16.55 -14.46 -13.48
N GLY A 21 15.42 -14.90 -12.95
CA GLY A 21 15.25 -15.23 -11.53
C GLY A 21 14.77 -14.07 -10.66
N ASP A 22 14.22 -13.01 -11.25
CA ASP A 22 13.66 -11.90 -10.51
C ASP A 22 12.51 -12.35 -9.61
N SER A 23 12.50 -11.85 -8.39
CA SER A 23 11.45 -12.09 -7.37
C SER A 23 10.31 -11.08 -7.44
N GLY A 24 10.52 -9.96 -8.10
CA GLY A 24 9.56 -8.87 -8.23
C GLY A 24 9.11 -8.34 -6.86
N LEU A 25 7.81 -8.13 -6.70
CA LEU A 25 7.21 -7.57 -5.48
C LEU A 25 6.86 -8.63 -4.42
N MET A 26 7.46 -9.82 -4.46
CA MET A 26 7.17 -10.90 -3.48
C MET A 26 7.39 -10.42 -2.03
N LEU A 27 8.51 -9.76 -1.74
CA LEU A 27 8.80 -9.26 -0.39
C LEU A 27 7.87 -8.12 0.05
N ALA A 28 7.36 -7.32 -0.88
CA ALA A 28 6.34 -6.32 -0.58
C ALA A 28 5.04 -6.97 -0.09
N GLN A 29 4.66 -8.12 -0.64
CA GLN A 29 3.51 -8.90 -0.16
C GLN A 29 3.71 -9.33 1.31
N TYR A 30 4.89 -9.84 1.67
CA TYR A 30 5.19 -10.23 3.05
C TYR A 30 5.16 -9.03 3.99
N ALA A 31 5.72 -7.89 3.57
CA ALA A 31 5.68 -6.65 4.35
C ALA A 31 4.24 -6.19 4.59
N GLY A 32 3.39 -6.19 3.55
CA GLY A 32 1.97 -5.86 3.68
C GLY A 32 1.21 -6.81 4.60
N ALA A 33 1.45 -8.11 4.48
CA ALA A 33 0.84 -9.13 5.34
C ALA A 33 1.24 -8.96 6.80
N ALA A 34 2.52 -8.64 7.09
CA ALA A 34 3.00 -8.37 8.44
C ALA A 34 2.30 -7.16 9.05
N ARG A 35 2.16 -6.04 8.30
CA ARG A 35 1.43 -4.85 8.76
C ARG A 35 -0.05 -5.12 9.02
N ALA A 36 -0.70 -5.87 8.15
CA ALA A 36 -2.08 -6.29 8.35
C ALA A 36 -2.24 -7.21 9.58
N GLY A 37 -1.28 -8.10 9.82
CA GLY A 37 -1.23 -8.95 11.01
C GLY A 37 -1.07 -8.14 12.30
N GLU A 38 -0.14 -7.18 12.32
CA GLU A 38 0.05 -6.26 13.45
C GLU A 38 -1.23 -5.47 13.75
N ASN A 39 -1.90 -4.95 12.72
CA ASN A 39 -3.16 -4.20 12.88
C ASN A 39 -4.27 -5.04 13.52
N ARG A 40 -4.33 -6.35 13.24
CA ARG A 40 -5.30 -7.24 13.91
C ARG A 40 -5.04 -7.34 15.42
N VAL A 41 -3.77 -7.34 15.85
CA VAL A 41 -3.41 -7.33 17.26
C VAL A 41 -3.77 -5.99 17.90
N LEU A 42 -3.42 -4.88 17.25
CA LEU A 42 -3.69 -3.52 17.74
C LEU A 42 -5.18 -3.17 17.78
N ALA A 43 -6.02 -3.89 17.03
CA ALA A 43 -7.48 -3.71 17.01
C ALA A 43 -8.18 -4.24 18.28
N ASN A 44 -7.47 -4.93 19.17
CA ASN A 44 -8.06 -5.32 20.46
C ASN A 44 -8.42 -4.08 21.27
N PRO A 45 -9.63 -4.04 21.88
CA PRO A 45 -10.06 -2.89 22.66
C PRO A 45 -9.11 -2.63 23.84
N ALA A 46 -8.55 -1.41 23.93
CA ALA A 46 -7.66 -1.03 25.03
C ALA A 46 -8.39 -1.07 26.40
N SER A 47 -9.70 -0.85 26.41
CA SER A 47 -10.53 -0.86 27.63
C SER A 47 -10.55 -2.21 28.36
N VAL A 48 -10.26 -3.34 27.69
CA VAL A 48 -10.16 -4.65 28.36
C VAL A 48 -8.94 -4.74 29.28
N MET A 49 -8.00 -3.80 29.15
CA MET A 49 -6.81 -3.71 29.98
C MET A 49 -6.99 -2.80 31.19
N SER A 50 -8.23 -2.46 31.54
CA SER A 50 -8.54 -1.62 32.71
C SER A 50 -7.99 -2.23 33.99
N ILE A 51 -7.42 -1.36 34.83
CA ILE A 51 -6.93 -1.71 36.17
C ILE A 51 -7.40 -0.65 37.17
N SER A 52 -7.58 -1.04 38.42
CA SER A 52 -7.89 -0.08 39.47
C SER A 52 -6.69 0.83 39.75
N THR A 53 -6.95 2.14 39.87
CA THR A 53 -5.94 3.18 40.14
C THR A 53 -6.38 4.09 41.30
N SER A 54 -5.57 5.08 41.66
CA SER A 54 -5.86 6.05 42.72
C SER A 54 -6.26 5.40 44.04
N ALA A 55 -5.51 4.36 44.49
CA ALA A 55 -5.77 3.59 45.71
C ALA A 55 -7.20 3.00 45.77
N GLY A 56 -7.74 2.56 44.61
CA GLY A 56 -9.08 1.98 44.48
C GLY A 56 -10.20 2.99 44.32
N GLN A 57 -9.90 4.28 44.21
CA GLN A 57 -10.88 5.31 43.95
C GLN A 57 -11.42 5.21 42.52
N GLU A 58 -10.52 4.94 41.57
CA GLU A 58 -10.83 4.70 40.18
C GLU A 58 -10.82 3.19 39.90
N ASP A 59 -11.97 2.55 39.95
CA ASP A 59 -12.08 1.09 39.78
C ASP A 59 -12.19 0.68 38.31
N PHE A 60 -12.47 1.63 37.40
CA PHE A 60 -12.46 1.43 35.95
C PHE A 60 -11.77 2.59 35.23
N VAL A 61 -10.72 2.27 34.46
CA VAL A 61 -9.99 3.21 33.59
C VAL A 61 -10.24 2.85 32.14
N SER A 62 -10.65 3.84 31.32
CA SER A 62 -11.01 3.62 29.91
C SER A 62 -9.83 3.23 29.01
N MET A 63 -8.58 3.43 29.48
CA MET A 63 -7.35 3.21 28.69
C MET A 63 -7.31 3.96 27.34
N GLY A 64 -8.00 5.12 27.27
CA GLY A 64 -8.12 5.90 26.03
C GLY A 64 -6.79 6.35 25.44
N SER A 65 -5.80 6.72 26.27
CA SER A 65 -4.45 7.07 25.80
C SER A 65 -3.74 5.90 25.12
N VAL A 66 -3.90 4.67 25.63
CA VAL A 66 -3.38 3.46 24.99
C VAL A 66 -4.08 3.22 23.65
N GLY A 67 -5.41 3.42 23.61
CA GLY A 67 -6.18 3.34 22.36
C GLY A 67 -5.68 4.31 21.27
N VAL A 68 -5.33 5.55 21.67
CA VAL A 68 -4.75 6.53 20.73
C VAL A 68 -3.39 6.07 20.20
N VAL A 69 -2.52 5.52 21.04
CA VAL A 69 -1.23 4.99 20.60
C VAL A 69 -1.41 3.84 19.61
N HIS A 70 -2.35 2.91 19.89
CA HIS A 70 -2.69 1.84 18.94
C HIS A 70 -3.20 2.42 17.62
N LEU A 71 -4.10 3.41 17.64
CA LEU A 71 -4.63 4.05 16.44
C LEU A 71 -3.53 4.67 15.59
N LEU A 72 -2.61 5.44 16.18
CA LEU A 72 -1.49 6.04 15.45
C LEU A 72 -0.63 4.97 14.76
N ARG A 73 -0.39 3.84 15.42
CA ARG A 73 0.36 2.73 14.83
C ARG A 73 -0.42 2.05 13.69
N VAL A 74 -1.73 1.86 13.85
CA VAL A 74 -2.61 1.33 12.81
C VAL A 74 -2.60 2.22 11.56
N LEU A 75 -2.64 3.54 11.74
CA LEU A 75 -2.59 4.50 10.63
C LEU A 75 -1.25 4.47 9.89
N ASP A 76 -0.13 4.35 10.62
CA ASP A 76 1.19 4.20 10.01
C ASP A 76 1.30 2.90 9.20
N ASN A 77 0.81 1.80 9.74
CA ASN A 77 0.74 0.52 9.04
C ASN A 77 -0.16 0.59 7.81
N LEU A 78 -1.32 1.24 7.91
CA LEU A 78 -2.24 1.43 6.79
C LEU A 78 -1.58 2.20 5.65
N LYS A 79 -0.85 3.27 5.97
CA LYS A 79 -0.08 4.03 4.98
C LYS A 79 0.92 3.15 4.23
N THR A 80 1.63 2.27 4.95
CA THR A 80 2.55 1.31 4.32
C THR A 80 1.82 0.34 3.39
N VAL A 81 0.68 -0.19 3.80
CA VAL A 81 -0.14 -1.09 2.97
C VAL A 81 -0.62 -0.39 1.71
N LEU A 82 -1.11 0.85 1.82
CA LEU A 82 -1.53 1.67 0.68
C LEU A 82 -0.36 1.99 -0.27
N ALA A 83 0.84 2.25 0.28
CA ALA A 83 2.02 2.46 -0.54
C ALA A 83 2.39 1.21 -1.36
N ILE A 84 2.33 0.04 -0.74
CA ILE A 84 2.56 -1.24 -1.43
C ILE A 84 1.49 -1.49 -2.50
N GLU A 85 0.22 -1.19 -2.22
CA GLU A 85 -0.87 -1.32 -3.20
C GLU A 85 -0.63 -0.41 -4.41
N ASN A 86 -0.29 0.86 -4.18
CA ASN A 86 0.05 1.80 -5.25
C ASN A 86 1.27 1.35 -6.06
N LEU A 87 2.31 0.83 -5.41
CA LEU A 87 3.47 0.29 -6.09
C LEU A 87 3.11 -0.92 -6.98
N CYS A 88 2.28 -1.84 -6.47
CA CYS A 88 1.78 -2.97 -7.25
C CYS A 88 0.95 -2.52 -8.46
N ALA A 89 0.07 -1.53 -8.27
CA ALA A 89 -0.75 -0.99 -9.36
C ALA A 89 0.13 -0.29 -10.40
N LEU A 90 1.11 0.51 -9.96
CA LEU A 90 2.08 1.16 -10.84
C LEU A 90 2.82 0.14 -11.71
N ARG A 91 3.43 -0.89 -11.09
CA ARG A 91 4.17 -1.93 -11.83
C ARG A 91 3.29 -2.68 -12.82
N ALA A 92 2.06 -3.04 -12.43
CA ALA A 92 1.11 -3.67 -13.32
C ALA A 92 0.79 -2.79 -14.54
N LEU A 93 0.53 -1.50 -14.34
CA LEU A 93 0.26 -0.56 -15.41
C LEU A 93 1.47 -0.29 -16.30
N GLN A 94 2.68 -0.23 -15.74
CA GLN A 94 3.91 -0.09 -16.51
C GLN A 94 4.14 -1.29 -17.44
N MET A 95 3.89 -2.53 -16.96
CA MET A 95 4.01 -3.74 -17.76
C MET A 95 2.98 -3.84 -18.88
N THR A 96 1.85 -3.17 -18.74
CA THR A 96 0.78 -3.10 -19.75
C THR A 96 0.83 -1.82 -20.59
N ASN A 97 1.89 -1.01 -20.49
CA ASN A 97 2.02 0.30 -21.13
C ASN A 97 0.83 1.22 -20.81
N GLY A 98 0.33 1.18 -19.57
CA GLY A 98 -0.79 1.97 -19.12
C GLY A 98 -2.15 1.49 -19.63
N LYS A 99 -2.19 0.36 -20.32
CA LYS A 99 -3.44 -0.27 -20.76
C LYS A 99 -3.84 -1.35 -19.75
N PRO A 100 -5.09 -1.45 -19.33
CA PRO A 100 -5.56 -2.58 -18.54
C PRO A 100 -5.54 -3.84 -19.43
N GLY A 101 -4.46 -4.63 -19.31
CA GLY A 101 -4.07 -5.67 -20.26
C GLY A 101 -4.96 -6.93 -20.32
N TYR A 102 -6.05 -6.99 -19.59
CA TYR A 102 -6.94 -8.16 -19.54
C TYR A 102 -8.36 -7.88 -20.03
N LEU A 103 -8.63 -6.69 -20.48
CA LEU A 103 -9.89 -6.38 -21.11
C LEU A 103 -9.69 -6.46 -22.62
N GLU A 104 -9.96 -7.62 -23.19
CA GLU A 104 -10.25 -7.73 -24.61
C GLU A 104 -11.54 -6.94 -24.85
N GLY A 105 -11.43 -5.63 -25.07
CA GLY A 105 -12.55 -4.75 -25.24
C GLY A 105 -12.17 -3.28 -25.02
N GLU A 106 -13.07 -2.39 -25.32
CA GLU A 106 -12.88 -0.95 -25.54
C GLU A 106 -12.36 -0.08 -24.37
N LEU A 107 -12.06 -0.61 -23.20
CA LEU A 107 -11.43 0.11 -22.08
C LEU A 107 -9.92 0.22 -22.28
N THR A 108 -9.52 0.98 -23.27
CA THR A 108 -8.10 1.21 -23.59
C THR A 108 -7.51 2.41 -22.87
N GLN A 109 -8.26 3.09 -22.01
CA GLN A 109 -7.82 4.31 -21.32
C GLN A 109 -8.09 4.27 -19.82
N LEU A 110 -7.12 4.77 -19.05
CA LEU A 110 -7.30 5.03 -17.63
C LEU A 110 -8.32 6.16 -17.45
N GLY A 111 -9.14 6.07 -16.40
CA GLY A 111 -9.96 7.20 -15.97
C GLY A 111 -9.08 8.39 -15.59
N ARG A 112 -9.60 9.62 -15.73
CA ARG A 112 -8.85 10.87 -15.54
C ARG A 112 -8.02 10.88 -14.23
N GLY A 113 -8.63 10.54 -13.10
CA GLY A 113 -7.92 10.50 -11.81
C GLY A 113 -6.79 9.48 -11.79
N THR A 114 -7.06 8.26 -12.24
CA THR A 114 -6.06 7.19 -12.30
C THR A 114 -4.91 7.54 -13.25
N ALA A 115 -5.19 8.22 -14.36
CA ALA A 115 -4.18 8.65 -15.31
C ALA A 115 -3.21 9.68 -14.69
N ILE A 116 -3.73 10.62 -13.90
CA ILE A 116 -2.91 11.61 -13.19
C ILE A 116 -1.99 10.89 -12.18
N LEU A 117 -2.56 10.04 -11.31
CA LEU A 117 -1.80 9.30 -10.31
C LEU A 117 -0.73 8.40 -10.94
N PHE A 118 -1.09 7.71 -12.03
CA PHE A 118 -0.14 6.89 -12.79
C PHE A 118 0.99 7.73 -13.37
N SER A 119 0.68 8.87 -13.99
CA SER A 119 1.69 9.77 -14.58
C SER A 119 2.68 10.26 -13.53
N ASP A 120 2.21 10.66 -12.36
CA ASP A 120 3.06 11.18 -11.29
C ASP A 120 3.93 10.09 -10.67
N LEU A 121 3.35 8.93 -10.35
CA LEU A 121 4.11 7.81 -9.81
C LEU A 121 5.10 7.23 -10.83
N ASN A 122 4.74 7.21 -12.11
CA ASN A 122 5.62 6.71 -13.19
C ASN A 122 6.84 7.60 -13.40
N LYS A 123 6.73 8.91 -13.16
CA LYS A 123 7.89 9.82 -13.16
C LYS A 123 8.80 9.59 -11.95
N LEU A 124 8.19 9.32 -10.80
CA LEU A 124 8.90 9.10 -9.54
C LEU A 124 9.62 7.75 -9.52
N LEU A 125 8.98 6.72 -10.04
CA LEU A 125 9.42 5.33 -10.01
C LEU A 125 9.26 4.70 -11.42
N PRO A 126 10.20 4.92 -12.34
CA PRO A 126 10.19 4.26 -13.64
C PRO A 126 10.31 2.74 -13.50
N LEU A 127 9.88 1.99 -14.51
CA LEU A 127 10.00 0.54 -14.52
C LEU A 127 11.50 0.15 -14.48
N PRO A 128 11.94 -0.65 -13.50
CA PRO A 128 13.32 -1.10 -13.43
C PRO A 128 13.62 -2.21 -14.43
N ASP A 129 14.89 -2.51 -14.67
CA ASP A 129 15.34 -3.63 -15.51
C ASP A 129 15.30 -5.00 -14.81
N GLY A 130 15.03 -5.03 -13.50
CA GLY A 130 15.00 -6.23 -12.65
C GLY A 130 14.66 -5.89 -11.21
N ASP A 131 15.03 -6.78 -10.28
CA ASP A 131 14.76 -6.59 -8.85
C ASP A 131 15.45 -5.34 -8.30
N THR A 132 14.75 -4.63 -7.42
CA THR A 132 15.20 -3.39 -6.77
C THR A 132 15.11 -3.50 -5.25
N TYR A 133 15.67 -2.53 -4.54
CA TYR A 133 15.48 -2.40 -3.10
C TYR A 133 14.10 -1.80 -2.78
N LEU A 134 13.12 -2.69 -2.56
CA LEU A 134 11.71 -2.32 -2.36
C LEU A 134 11.47 -1.37 -1.17
N GLY A 135 12.34 -1.40 -0.15
CA GLY A 135 12.21 -0.52 1.02
C GLY A 135 12.22 0.96 0.64
N SER A 136 13.15 1.37 -0.25
CA SER A 136 13.22 2.75 -0.74
C SER A 136 12.05 3.11 -1.64
N GLU A 137 11.59 2.20 -2.49
CA GLU A 137 10.43 2.46 -3.36
C GLU A 137 9.14 2.64 -2.55
N ILE A 138 8.91 1.77 -1.56
CA ILE A 138 7.75 1.88 -0.66
C ILE A 138 7.80 3.21 0.11
N GLU A 139 8.98 3.62 0.60
CA GLU A 139 9.12 4.88 1.33
C GLU A 139 8.88 6.10 0.44
N LEU A 140 9.34 6.10 -0.81
CA LEU A 140 9.03 7.15 -1.78
C LEU A 140 7.52 7.26 -2.05
N VAL A 141 6.82 6.13 -2.18
CA VAL A 141 5.36 6.16 -2.35
C VAL A 141 4.66 6.63 -1.08
N ARG A 142 5.16 6.28 0.11
CA ARG A 142 4.64 6.81 1.38
C ARG A 142 4.74 8.33 1.45
N GLN A 143 5.91 8.89 1.10
CA GLN A 143 6.13 10.35 1.05
C GLN A 143 5.24 11.02 0.00
N TRP A 144 5.05 10.39 -1.15
CA TRP A 144 4.12 10.87 -2.17
C TRP A 144 2.67 10.91 -1.66
N ILE A 145 2.22 9.87 -0.91
CA ILE A 145 0.90 9.87 -0.25
C ILE A 145 0.78 11.02 0.75
N ASP A 146 1.83 11.29 1.55
CA ASP A 146 1.86 12.39 2.52
C ASP A 146 1.82 13.77 1.87
N GLY A 147 2.39 13.91 0.68
CA GLY A 147 2.34 15.12 -0.14
C GLY A 147 0.95 15.46 -0.67
N GLY A 148 -0.02 14.56 -0.52
CA GLY A 148 -1.41 14.77 -0.92
C GLY A 148 -1.62 14.85 -2.43
N PRO A 149 -1.38 13.76 -3.17
CA PRO A 149 -1.51 13.75 -4.64
C PRO A 149 -2.91 14.16 -5.15
N PHE A 150 -3.89 14.18 -4.26
CA PHE A 150 -5.27 14.56 -4.57
C PHE A 150 -5.56 16.06 -4.44
N MET A 151 -4.60 16.88 -3.95
CA MET A 151 -4.83 18.31 -3.71
C MET A 151 -4.96 19.14 -4.99
N ASP A 152 -4.55 18.61 -6.15
CA ASP A 152 -4.54 19.34 -7.43
C ASP A 152 -5.66 18.92 -8.40
N PHE A 153 -6.60 18.05 -8.00
CA PHE A 153 -7.72 17.66 -8.86
C PHE A 153 -8.60 18.82 -9.32
N ASP A 154 -8.71 19.86 -8.48
CA ASP A 154 -9.52 21.05 -8.78
C ASP A 154 -8.80 22.10 -9.63
N LYS A 155 -7.48 21.99 -9.84
CA LYS A 155 -6.69 23.03 -10.53
C LYS A 155 -6.52 22.80 -12.03
N ASN A 156 -6.90 21.62 -12.54
CA ASN A 156 -6.87 21.34 -13.99
C ASN A 156 -8.27 20.90 -14.46
N PRO A 157 -9.03 21.81 -15.09
CA PRO A 157 -10.33 21.50 -15.69
C PRO A 157 -10.24 20.56 -16.90
#